data_246176fe24a495da7911d3d1004e0b65
#
_entry.id   246176fe24a495da7911d3d1004e0b65
#
_cell.length_a   1.000
_cell.length_b   1.000
_cell.length_c   1.000
_cell.angle_alpha   90.00
_cell.angle_beta   90.00
_cell.angle_gamma   90.00
#
_symmetry.space_group_name_H-M   'P 1'
#
loop_
_entity.id
_entity.type
_entity.pdbx_description
1 polymer ?
#
loop_
_entity_poly.entity_id
_entity_poly.type
_entity_poly.pdbx_seq_one_letter_code
_entity_poly.pdbx_strand_id
1 'polypeptide(L)'
;MREATYSRHMTSHAHGRDLRRGRCSLENQIYMVTAVTYQRRPLFSELMTGRTVVQEIKRSDLFGQTDTLAFVVMPDHIHWLFTLLPSKPLSTVVGSVKRHSARLINSHYSRHKSRVWQRGFHDRALRSNENVLHIARYIVANPLRAGLVRKIGDYSLWDAT
;
A
#
# COMPACT_ATOMS: atom_id res chain seq x y z
N MET A 1 52.22 -20.61 2.23
CA MET A 1 50.88 -20.84 2.74
C MET A 1 50.31 -19.50 3.17
N ARG A 2 49.37 -18.95 2.44
CA ARG A 2 48.61 -17.74 2.80
C ARG A 2 47.15 -18.10 2.77
N GLU A 3 46.53 -18.10 3.93
CA GLU A 3 45.12 -18.33 4.12
C GLU A 3 44.31 -17.16 3.53
N ALA A 4 43.34 -17.46 2.67
CA ALA A 4 42.37 -16.52 2.13
C ALA A 4 41.19 -16.39 3.10
N THR A 5 41.08 -15.23 3.73
CA THR A 5 39.97 -14.88 4.62
C THR A 5 38.74 -14.56 3.75
N TYR A 6 37.73 -15.43 3.81
CA TYR A 6 36.46 -15.27 3.11
C TYR A 6 35.61 -14.25 3.86
N SER A 7 35.52 -13.04 3.34
CA SER A 7 34.65 -11.99 3.85
C SER A 7 33.20 -12.32 3.54
N ARG A 8 32.43 -12.65 4.59
CA ARG A 8 30.95 -12.79 4.51
C ARG A 8 30.35 -11.42 4.25
N HIS A 9 29.83 -11.20 3.04
CA HIS A 9 28.91 -10.10 2.76
C HIS A 9 27.60 -10.37 3.48
N MET A 10 27.42 -9.71 4.62
CA MET A 10 26.11 -9.56 5.24
C MET A 10 25.28 -8.58 4.41
N THR A 11 24.38 -9.12 3.60
CA THR A 11 23.31 -8.32 2.98
C THR A 11 22.35 -7.88 4.07
N SER A 12 22.53 -6.67 4.59
CA SER A 12 21.56 -6.05 5.49
C SER A 12 20.32 -5.74 4.67
N HIS A 13 19.24 -6.47 4.87
CA HIS A 13 17.92 -6.08 4.40
C HIS A 13 17.49 -4.82 5.17
N ALA A 14 17.73 -3.65 4.59
CA ALA A 14 17.24 -2.39 5.10
C ALA A 14 15.71 -2.48 5.20
N HIS A 15 15.18 -2.48 6.42
CA HIS A 15 13.74 -2.51 6.66
C HIS A 15 13.16 -1.17 6.20
N GLY A 16 12.07 -1.16 5.42
CA GLY A 16 11.42 0.04 4.90
C GLY A 16 11.06 1.12 5.95
N ARG A 17 11.15 0.79 7.24
CA ARG A 17 11.05 1.73 8.36
C ARG A 17 12.31 2.58 8.52
N ASP A 18 13.50 2.03 8.25
CA ASP A 18 14.77 2.76 8.42
C ASP A 18 14.99 3.75 7.28
N LEU A 19 14.43 3.48 6.10
CA LEU A 19 14.45 4.38 4.95
C LEU A 19 13.57 5.64 5.16
N ARG A 20 12.68 5.66 6.16
CA ARG A 20 11.77 6.77 6.48
C ARG A 20 12.21 7.63 7.65
N ARG A 21 13.27 7.26 8.37
CA ARG A 21 13.85 8.10 9.41
C ARG A 21 14.37 9.39 8.79
N GLY A 22 13.78 10.52 9.19
CA GLY A 22 14.16 11.85 8.70
C GLY A 22 13.44 12.33 7.43
N ARG A 23 12.50 11.55 6.85
CA ARG A 23 11.65 12.05 5.76
C ARG A 23 10.46 12.81 6.34
N CYS A 24 10.43 14.13 6.13
CA CYS A 24 9.22 14.91 6.30
C CYS A 24 8.28 14.59 5.14
N SER A 25 7.02 14.22 5.43
CA SER A 25 5.99 14.19 4.40
C SER A 25 5.59 15.60 4.04
N LEU A 26 5.56 15.90 2.74
CA LEU A 26 5.15 17.19 2.22
C LEU A 26 3.65 17.18 1.96
N GLU A 27 2.96 18.22 2.41
CA GLU A 27 1.55 18.47 2.10
C GLU A 27 1.39 18.82 0.62
N ASN A 28 0.24 18.48 0.05
CA ASN A 28 -0.07 18.64 -1.38
C ASN A 28 0.89 17.89 -2.32
N GLN A 29 1.66 16.96 -1.79
CA GLN A 29 2.53 16.08 -2.56
C GLN A 29 1.78 14.81 -2.92
N ILE A 30 1.92 14.35 -4.16
CA ILE A 30 1.40 13.05 -4.61
C ILE A 30 2.33 11.94 -4.16
N TYR A 31 1.76 10.93 -3.53
CA TYR A 31 2.47 9.73 -3.09
C TYR A 31 1.89 8.48 -3.74
N MET A 32 2.77 7.59 -4.17
CA MET A 32 2.45 6.21 -4.48
C MET A 32 2.85 5.34 -3.29
N VAL A 33 1.89 4.68 -2.68
CA VAL A 33 2.08 3.80 -1.51
C VAL A 33 1.82 2.35 -1.90
N THR A 34 2.68 1.45 -1.43
CA THR A 34 2.46 0.00 -1.49
C THR A 34 2.49 -0.57 -0.08
N ALA A 35 1.39 -1.19 0.34
CA ALA A 35 1.30 -1.90 1.61
C ALA A 35 1.01 -3.38 1.35
N VAL A 36 1.76 -4.26 2.03
CA VAL A 36 1.74 -5.71 1.79
C VAL A 36 1.15 -6.42 3.00
N THR A 37 0.38 -7.49 2.78
CA THR A 37 -0.13 -8.35 3.85
C THR A 37 1.00 -9.11 4.55
N TYR A 38 0.76 -9.49 5.80
CA TYR A 38 1.74 -10.27 6.56
C TYR A 38 2.01 -11.62 5.88
N GLN A 39 3.29 -11.89 5.62
CA GLN A 39 3.76 -13.08 4.88
C GLN A 39 3.15 -13.22 3.48
N ARG A 40 2.76 -12.12 2.85
CA ARG A 40 2.10 -12.10 1.53
C ARG A 40 0.88 -13.03 1.43
N ARG A 41 0.16 -13.24 2.54
CA ARG A 41 -1.06 -14.03 2.52
C ARG A 41 -2.11 -13.38 1.63
N PRO A 42 -2.78 -14.13 0.74
CA PRO A 42 -3.74 -13.57 -0.22
C PRO A 42 -5.10 -13.27 0.44
N LEU A 43 -5.09 -12.47 1.51
CA LEU A 43 -6.26 -12.15 2.33
C LEU A 43 -7.36 -11.43 1.56
N PHE A 44 -6.99 -10.63 0.56
CA PHE A 44 -7.92 -9.82 -0.24
C PHE A 44 -8.45 -10.56 -1.47
N SER A 45 -8.10 -11.84 -1.66
CA SER A 45 -8.81 -12.72 -2.59
C SER A 45 -10.26 -12.89 -2.19
N GLU A 46 -10.56 -12.73 -0.91
CA GLU A 46 -11.92 -12.64 -0.41
C GLU A 46 -12.46 -11.21 -0.58
N LEU A 47 -13.54 -11.08 -1.34
CA LEU A 47 -14.09 -9.78 -1.75
C LEU A 47 -14.40 -8.85 -0.56
N MET A 48 -14.98 -9.39 0.52
CA MET A 48 -15.36 -8.58 1.68
C MET A 48 -14.14 -8.04 2.42
N THR A 49 -13.08 -8.84 2.50
CA THR A 49 -11.81 -8.41 3.09
C THR A 49 -11.18 -7.28 2.28
N GLY A 50 -11.16 -7.41 0.94
CA GLY A 50 -10.69 -6.36 0.05
C GLY A 50 -11.54 -5.09 0.13
N ARG A 51 -12.87 -5.21 0.15
CA ARG A 51 -13.80 -4.08 0.30
C ARG A 51 -13.60 -3.31 1.61
N THR A 52 -13.26 -3.99 2.69
CA THR A 52 -12.93 -3.34 3.96
C THR A 52 -11.75 -2.37 3.79
N VAL A 53 -10.73 -2.75 3.02
CA VAL A 53 -9.60 -1.86 2.72
C VAL A 53 -10.03 -0.68 1.86
N VAL A 54 -10.84 -0.92 0.82
CA VAL A 54 -11.40 0.15 -0.03
C VAL A 54 -12.20 1.16 0.79
N GLN A 55 -13.01 0.70 1.74
CA GLN A 55 -13.77 1.58 2.63
C GLN A 55 -12.87 2.48 3.47
N GLU A 56 -11.76 1.95 3.99
CA GLU A 56 -10.83 2.75 4.80
C GLU A 56 -10.02 3.75 3.95
N ILE A 57 -9.71 3.43 2.68
CA ILE A 57 -9.15 4.40 1.72
C ILE A 57 -10.16 5.55 1.49
N LYS A 58 -11.40 5.24 1.13
CA LYS A 58 -12.46 6.25 0.91
C LYS A 58 -12.75 7.07 2.18
N ARG A 59 -12.64 6.45 3.34
CA ARG A 59 -12.77 7.15 4.62
C ARG A 59 -11.65 8.17 4.84
N SER A 60 -10.43 7.87 4.40
CA SER A 60 -9.31 8.83 4.46
C SER A 60 -9.60 10.10 3.63
N ASP A 61 -10.20 9.94 2.44
CA ASP A 61 -10.63 11.06 1.61
C ASP A 61 -11.77 11.85 2.27
N LEU A 62 -12.78 11.16 2.79
CA LEU A 62 -13.92 11.77 3.47
C LEU A 62 -13.49 12.63 4.67
N PHE A 63 -12.43 12.22 5.38
CA PHE A 63 -11.86 13.01 6.49
C PHE A 63 -10.86 14.07 6.04
N GLY A 64 -10.73 14.35 4.75
CA GLY A 64 -9.83 15.37 4.22
C GLY A 64 -8.36 15.08 4.50
N GLN A 65 -7.97 13.81 4.60
CA GLN A 65 -6.57 13.41 4.83
C GLN A 65 -5.85 13.15 3.51
N THR A 66 -6.60 12.69 2.52
CA THR A 66 -6.09 12.35 1.19
C THR A 66 -7.09 12.79 0.12
N ASP A 67 -6.58 12.97 -1.10
CA ASP A 67 -7.34 13.05 -2.33
C ASP A 67 -6.85 11.90 -3.22
N THR A 68 -7.64 10.82 -3.27
CA THR A 68 -7.25 9.57 -3.95
C THR A 68 -7.39 9.71 -5.45
N LEU A 69 -6.29 9.49 -6.17
CA LEU A 69 -6.21 9.55 -7.63
C LEU A 69 -6.41 8.17 -8.26
N ALA A 70 -5.86 7.13 -7.66
CA ALA A 70 -6.07 5.75 -8.09
C ALA A 70 -5.70 4.77 -6.97
N PHE A 71 -6.36 3.62 -6.93
CA PHE A 71 -5.91 2.49 -6.12
C PHE A 71 -6.26 1.16 -6.77
N VAL A 72 -5.59 0.12 -6.34
CA VAL A 72 -5.97 -1.28 -6.55
C VAL A 72 -5.63 -2.11 -5.32
N VAL A 73 -6.57 -2.94 -4.90
CA VAL A 73 -6.37 -3.94 -3.85
C VAL A 73 -6.14 -5.29 -4.50
N MET A 74 -4.88 -5.73 -4.53
CA MET A 74 -4.45 -7.03 -5.02
C MET A 74 -4.63 -8.09 -3.92
N PRO A 75 -4.57 -9.39 -4.23
CA PRO A 75 -4.78 -10.45 -3.22
C PRO A 75 -3.92 -10.31 -1.96
N ASP A 76 -2.68 -9.87 -2.07
CA ASP A 76 -1.68 -9.82 -0.99
C ASP A 76 -1.09 -8.43 -0.72
N HIS A 77 -1.51 -7.40 -1.44
CA HIS A 77 -1.02 -6.03 -1.28
C HIS A 77 -1.98 -5.00 -1.87
N ILE A 78 -1.72 -3.73 -1.59
CA ILE A 78 -2.38 -2.60 -2.24
C ILE A 78 -1.37 -1.69 -2.92
N HIS A 79 -1.80 -1.07 -4.00
CA HIS A 79 -1.20 0.16 -4.53
C HIS A 79 -2.20 1.29 -4.38
N TRP A 80 -1.74 2.41 -3.85
CA TRP A 80 -2.57 3.58 -3.59
C TRP A 80 -1.83 4.85 -3.99
N LEU A 81 -2.39 5.59 -4.93
CA LEU A 81 -1.91 6.87 -5.45
C LEU A 81 -2.84 7.97 -4.96
N PHE A 82 -2.33 8.95 -4.26
CA PHE A 82 -3.12 10.03 -3.68
C PHE A 82 -2.29 11.28 -3.43
N THR A 83 -2.96 12.43 -3.38
CA THR A 83 -2.39 13.68 -2.84
C THR A 83 -2.54 13.67 -1.32
N LEU A 84 -1.47 13.91 -0.59
CA LEU A 84 -1.52 14.07 0.86
C LEU A 84 -2.01 15.48 1.19
N LEU A 85 -3.19 15.58 1.81
CA LEU A 85 -3.77 16.87 2.19
C LEU A 85 -3.18 17.38 3.52
N PRO A 86 -3.24 18.72 3.76
CA PRO A 86 -2.74 19.33 5.00
C PRO A 86 -3.54 18.89 6.23
N SER A 87 -3.24 17.73 6.78
CA SER A 87 -3.95 17.19 7.94
C SER A 87 -3.04 16.42 8.89
N LYS A 88 -2.40 15.37 8.39
CA LYS A 88 -1.55 14.45 9.17
C LYS A 88 -0.37 13.96 8.35
N PRO A 89 0.73 13.58 8.98
CA PRO A 89 1.86 12.96 8.29
C PRO A 89 1.45 11.70 7.53
N LEU A 90 2.10 11.44 6.40
CA LEU A 90 1.87 10.26 5.55
C LEU A 90 1.84 8.94 6.34
N SER A 91 2.78 8.78 7.26
CA SER A 91 2.88 7.58 8.11
C SER A 91 1.65 7.38 9.01
N THR A 92 1.06 8.48 9.48
CA THR A 92 -0.17 8.45 10.30
C THR A 92 -1.37 8.07 9.46
N VAL A 93 -1.52 8.66 8.27
CA VAL A 93 -2.63 8.38 7.34
C VAL A 93 -2.61 6.91 6.94
N VAL A 94 -1.51 6.43 6.35
CA VAL A 94 -1.37 5.03 5.91
C VAL A 94 -1.46 4.07 7.10
N GLY A 95 -0.87 4.43 8.24
CA GLY A 95 -0.96 3.65 9.47
C GLY A 95 -2.39 3.52 9.99
N SER A 96 -3.23 4.55 9.83
CA SER A 96 -4.65 4.51 10.20
C SER A 96 -5.44 3.58 9.31
N VAL A 97 -5.30 3.67 7.99
CA VAL A 97 -5.95 2.77 7.03
C VAL A 97 -5.61 1.31 7.35
N LYS A 98 -4.32 1.01 7.55
CA LYS A 98 -3.86 -0.35 7.89
C LYS A 98 -4.42 -0.85 9.22
N ARG A 99 -4.42 -0.02 10.26
CA ARG A 99 -4.89 -0.39 11.60
C ARG A 99 -6.39 -0.62 11.64
N HIS A 100 -7.17 0.28 11.03
CA HIS A 100 -8.62 0.17 11.03
C HIS A 100 -9.10 -1.00 10.18
N SER A 101 -8.56 -1.17 8.97
CA SER A 101 -8.89 -2.33 8.13
C SER A 101 -8.52 -3.65 8.82
N ALA A 102 -7.36 -3.75 9.46
CA ALA A 102 -6.96 -4.95 10.19
C ALA A 102 -7.92 -5.27 11.35
N ARG A 103 -8.38 -4.25 12.09
CA ARG A 103 -9.35 -4.43 13.18
C ARG A 103 -10.69 -4.95 12.66
N LEU A 104 -11.21 -4.36 11.59
CA LEU A 104 -12.48 -4.76 10.98
C LEU A 104 -12.39 -6.17 10.39
N ILE A 105 -11.33 -6.49 9.66
CA ILE A 105 -11.09 -7.83 9.11
C ILE A 105 -11.06 -8.87 10.24
N ASN A 106 -10.33 -8.62 11.32
CA ASN A 106 -10.25 -9.55 12.43
C ASN A 106 -11.59 -9.72 13.18
N SER A 107 -12.40 -8.64 13.27
CA SER A 107 -13.72 -8.72 13.91
C SER A 107 -14.73 -9.53 13.09
N HIS A 108 -14.73 -9.38 11.77
CA HIS A 108 -15.64 -10.11 10.89
C HIS A 108 -15.38 -11.62 10.82
N TYR A 109 -14.12 -12.02 10.92
CA TYR A 109 -13.74 -13.43 10.74
C TYR A 109 -13.53 -14.18 12.05
N SER A 110 -13.86 -13.60 13.20
CA SER A 110 -13.61 -14.19 14.54
C SER A 110 -12.18 -14.74 14.68
N ARG A 111 -11.27 -14.21 13.86
CA ARG A 111 -9.87 -14.62 13.84
C ARG A 111 -9.19 -13.95 15.02
N HIS A 112 -8.81 -14.71 16.00
CA HIS A 112 -8.01 -14.24 17.11
C HIS A 112 -6.83 -13.41 16.61
N LYS A 113 -6.92 -12.06 16.72
CA LYS A 113 -5.88 -11.03 16.49
C LYS A 113 -4.78 -11.42 15.50
N SER A 114 -5.15 -11.93 14.31
CA SER A 114 -4.16 -12.28 13.31
C SER A 114 -3.57 -11.01 12.69
N ARG A 115 -2.26 -11.05 12.44
CA ARG A 115 -1.59 -9.95 11.80
C ARG A 115 -2.00 -9.86 10.33
N VAL A 116 -2.68 -8.79 9.93
CA VAL A 116 -3.13 -8.57 8.55
C VAL A 116 -2.01 -7.99 7.68
N TRP A 117 -1.31 -6.98 8.17
CA TRP A 117 -0.31 -6.23 7.40
C TRP A 117 1.12 -6.51 7.85
N GLN A 118 2.07 -6.43 6.91
CA GLN A 118 3.49 -6.30 7.26
C GLN A 118 3.74 -5.00 8.02
N ARG A 119 4.82 -4.94 8.78
CA ARG A 119 5.29 -3.68 9.38
C ARG A 119 5.72 -2.71 8.29
N GLY A 120 5.38 -1.43 8.46
CA GLY A 120 5.71 -0.40 7.50
C GLY A 120 4.93 -0.50 6.20
N PHE A 121 5.38 0.22 5.20
CA PHE A 121 4.88 0.29 3.83
C PHE A 121 5.97 0.90 2.96
N HIS A 122 5.89 0.75 1.66
CA HIS A 122 6.76 1.45 0.71
C HIS A 122 6.03 2.68 0.21
N ASP A 123 6.73 3.81 0.13
CA ASP A 123 6.21 5.06 -0.39
C ASP A 123 7.20 5.70 -1.35
N ARG A 124 6.66 6.37 -2.35
CA ARG A 124 7.40 7.18 -3.29
C ARG A 124 6.63 8.48 -3.53
N ALA A 125 7.26 9.62 -3.24
CA ALA A 125 6.75 10.92 -3.68
C ALA A 125 6.97 11.04 -5.18
N LEU A 126 5.92 11.45 -5.92
CA LEU A 126 6.03 11.72 -7.34
C LEU A 126 6.75 13.04 -7.57
N ARG A 127 7.61 13.09 -8.60
CA ARG A 127 8.25 14.31 -9.05
C ARG A 127 7.28 15.11 -9.93
N SER A 128 7.47 16.41 -10.01
CA SER A 128 6.61 17.32 -10.79
C SER A 128 6.55 17.03 -12.29
N ASN A 129 7.56 16.36 -12.83
CA ASN A 129 7.63 15.97 -14.24
C ASN A 129 7.09 14.56 -14.53
N GLU A 130 6.60 13.83 -13.53
CA GLU A 130 6.05 12.50 -13.73
C GLU A 130 4.59 12.58 -14.22
N ASN A 131 4.25 11.70 -15.15
CA ASN A 131 2.89 11.61 -15.67
C ASN A 131 1.99 10.81 -14.72
N VAL A 132 1.20 11.53 -13.93
CA VAL A 132 0.29 10.96 -12.93
C VAL A 132 -0.73 10.00 -13.58
N LEU A 133 -1.28 10.37 -14.72
CA LEU A 133 -2.24 9.53 -15.45
C LEU A 133 -1.63 8.20 -15.89
N HIS A 134 -0.39 8.22 -16.35
CA HIS A 134 0.32 6.99 -16.71
C HIS A 134 0.50 6.07 -15.49
N ILE A 135 0.87 6.64 -14.34
CA ILE A 135 1.03 5.90 -13.09
C ILE A 135 -0.30 5.33 -12.60
N ALA A 136 -1.38 6.12 -12.65
CA ALA A 136 -2.72 5.68 -12.31
C ALA A 136 -3.17 4.49 -13.17
N ARG A 137 -3.01 4.59 -14.50
CA ARG A 137 -3.30 3.49 -15.44
C ARG A 137 -2.47 2.24 -15.15
N TYR A 138 -1.21 2.41 -14.84
CA TYR A 138 -0.33 1.30 -14.45
C TYR A 138 -0.84 0.60 -13.18
N ILE A 139 -1.27 1.35 -12.16
CA ILE A 139 -1.81 0.82 -10.91
C ILE A 139 -3.08 0.01 -11.19
N VAL A 140 -4.03 0.59 -11.92
CA VAL A 140 -5.32 -0.05 -12.24
C VAL A 140 -5.13 -1.31 -13.10
N ALA A 141 -4.12 -1.34 -13.97
CA ALA A 141 -3.83 -2.49 -14.83
C ALA A 141 -3.14 -3.67 -14.12
N ASN A 142 -2.80 -3.56 -12.83
CA ASN A 142 -2.11 -4.64 -12.11
C ASN A 142 -2.85 -5.99 -12.12
N PRO A 143 -4.19 -6.07 -11.96
CA PRO A 143 -4.90 -7.36 -12.06
C PRO A 143 -4.77 -8.04 -13.41
N LEU A 144 -4.76 -7.26 -14.51
CA LEU A 144 -4.53 -7.79 -15.86
C LEU A 144 -3.10 -8.33 -16.00
N ARG A 145 -2.12 -7.58 -15.53
CA ARG A 145 -0.70 -7.96 -15.59
C ARG A 145 -0.37 -9.18 -14.73
N ALA A 146 -1.11 -9.35 -13.64
CA ALA A 146 -1.02 -10.52 -12.76
C ALA A 146 -1.81 -11.73 -13.29
N GLY A 147 -2.55 -11.59 -14.39
CA GLY A 147 -3.36 -12.65 -14.96
C GLY A 147 -4.59 -13.02 -14.12
N LEU A 148 -5.02 -12.15 -13.21
CA LEU A 148 -6.17 -12.40 -12.35
C LEU A 148 -7.50 -12.24 -13.11
N VAL A 149 -7.53 -11.38 -14.11
CA VAL A 149 -8.68 -11.11 -14.97
C VAL A 149 -8.23 -10.90 -16.41
N ARG A 150 -9.15 -11.06 -17.37
CA ARG A 150 -8.91 -10.77 -18.79
C ARG A 150 -9.27 -9.34 -19.18
N LYS A 151 -10.18 -8.72 -18.44
CA LYS A 151 -10.62 -7.33 -18.61
C LYS A 151 -10.60 -6.66 -17.25
N ILE A 152 -10.19 -5.38 -17.18
CA ILE A 152 -10.12 -4.67 -15.90
C ILE A 152 -11.49 -4.50 -15.25
N GLY A 153 -12.55 -4.35 -16.03
CA GLY A 153 -13.92 -4.27 -15.52
C GLY A 153 -14.40 -5.51 -14.75
N ASP A 154 -13.73 -6.66 -14.92
CA ASP A 154 -14.04 -7.89 -14.18
C ASP A 154 -13.38 -7.92 -12.78
N TYR A 155 -12.55 -6.94 -12.46
CA TYR A 155 -11.89 -6.81 -11.15
C TYR A 155 -12.55 -5.71 -10.32
N SER A 156 -13.11 -6.06 -9.15
CA SER A 156 -14.01 -5.18 -8.38
C SER A 156 -13.31 -4.27 -7.36
N LEU A 157 -11.99 -4.40 -7.18
CA LEU A 157 -11.24 -3.77 -6.08
C LEU A 157 -10.24 -2.72 -6.59
N TRP A 158 -10.70 -1.83 -7.48
CA TRP A 158 -9.93 -0.69 -7.97
C TRP A 158 -10.82 0.53 -8.19
N ASP A 159 -10.20 1.71 -8.25
CA ASP A 159 -10.82 2.96 -8.68
C ASP A 159 -9.74 3.90 -9.23
N ALA A 160 -10.14 4.83 -10.10
CA ALA A 160 -9.32 5.94 -10.59
C ALA A 160 -10.21 7.12 -10.95
N THR A 161 -9.85 8.31 -10.49
CA THR A 161 -10.52 9.60 -10.75
C THR A 161 -9.81 10.40 -11.84
#